data_70a779e91e15b95197b2f7c47d4880c2
#
_entry.id   70a779e91e15b95197b2f7c47d4880c2
#
_cell.length_a   1.000
_cell.length_b   1.000
_cell.length_c   1.000
_cell.angle_alpha   90.00
_cell.angle_beta   90.00
_cell.angle_gamma   90.00
#
_symmetry.space_group_name_H-M   'P 1'
#
loop_
_entity.id
_entity.type
_entity.pdbx_description
1 polymer ?
#
loop_
_entity_poly.entity_id
_entity_poly.type
_entity_poly.pdbx_seq_one_letter_code
_entity_poly.pdbx_strand_id
1 'polypeptide(L)'
;MIDKIKCKNKIGTDIHSYLIAVLNKLSEGWIPPEEVTEEMYKDIQNNKDNYPDYLVGYVGFQLSYGGKWFGGYRRDKVGKRNYSLEAFNNTIKQIPNLKDTKFKCYDFRNLPLDKIKGYVIYCDIPYRGTTKYATETFPYEEFYEWVKVASVHNTVLISEYSMPDDFTCIWKKEVKTLLDSNKDKNDDKNIRIEKLFTYKY
;
A
#
# COMPACT_ATOMS: atom_id res chain seq x y z
N MET A 1 0.42 0.62 -6.99
CA MET A 1 -0.70 1.03 -7.88
C MET A 1 -0.44 2.37 -8.55
N ILE A 2 -0.09 3.43 -7.83
CA ILE A 2 0.13 4.80 -8.38
C ILE A 2 1.20 4.83 -9.49
N ASP A 3 2.16 3.91 -9.46
CA ASP A 3 3.18 3.68 -10.49
C ASP A 3 2.61 3.26 -11.85
N LYS A 4 1.38 2.70 -11.87
CA LYS A 4 0.72 2.22 -13.10
C LYS A 4 -0.25 3.22 -13.70
N ILE A 5 -0.54 4.31 -13.01
CA ILE A 5 -1.48 5.33 -13.45
C ILE A 5 -0.77 6.30 -14.39
N LYS A 6 -1.30 6.44 -15.60
CA LYS A 6 -0.84 7.43 -16.59
C LYS A 6 -1.60 8.73 -16.39
N CYS A 7 -1.05 9.62 -15.58
CA CYS A 7 -1.61 10.93 -15.27
C CYS A 7 -0.48 11.96 -15.12
N LYS A 8 -0.71 13.19 -15.54
CA LYS A 8 0.28 14.28 -15.45
C LYS A 8 0.61 14.67 -14.01
N ASN A 9 -0.42 14.73 -13.16
CA ASN A 9 -0.27 15.12 -11.76
C ASN A 9 -0.71 13.96 -10.87
N LYS A 10 0.22 13.41 -10.11
CA LYS A 10 -0.03 12.31 -9.17
C LYS A 10 0.36 12.71 -7.75
N ILE A 11 -0.51 12.43 -6.81
CA ILE A 11 -0.25 12.62 -5.38
C ILE A 11 -0.58 11.31 -4.67
N GLY A 12 0.36 10.79 -3.90
CA GLY A 12 0.14 9.65 -3.00
C GLY A 12 0.18 10.13 -1.55
N THR A 13 -0.71 9.60 -0.71
CA THR A 13 -0.72 9.90 0.72
C THR A 13 -0.82 8.64 1.55
N ASP A 14 -0.15 8.61 2.69
CA ASP A 14 -0.23 7.54 3.68
C ASP A 14 0.12 8.14 5.05
N ILE A 15 -0.34 7.51 6.14
CA ILE A 15 0.02 7.92 7.51
C ILE A 15 1.40 7.42 7.93
N HIS A 16 1.95 6.44 7.22
CA HIS A 16 3.22 5.81 7.59
C HIS A 16 4.41 6.61 7.06
N SER A 17 5.09 7.35 7.94
CA SER A 17 6.19 8.26 7.57
C SER A 17 7.32 7.58 6.80
N TYR A 18 7.76 6.39 7.22
CA TYR A 18 8.81 5.64 6.53
C TYR A 18 8.39 5.15 5.13
N LEU A 19 7.10 4.81 4.92
CA LEU A 19 6.60 4.51 3.58
C LEU A 19 6.66 5.75 2.67
N ILE A 20 6.26 6.89 3.18
CA ILE A 20 6.34 8.15 2.45
C ILE A 20 7.79 8.55 2.18
N ALA A 21 8.70 8.36 3.14
CA ALA A 21 10.13 8.64 2.96
C ALA A 21 10.74 7.82 1.82
N VAL A 22 10.49 6.51 1.77
CA VAL A 22 11.02 5.66 0.69
C VAL A 22 10.41 6.02 -0.66
N LEU A 23 9.10 6.27 -0.74
CA LEU A 23 8.43 6.63 -1.99
C LEU A 23 8.92 7.97 -2.55
N ASN A 24 9.12 8.98 -1.71
CA ASN A 24 9.72 10.25 -2.12
C ASN A 24 11.15 10.03 -2.64
N LYS A 25 11.95 9.25 -1.91
CA LYS A 25 13.35 9.02 -2.30
C LYS A 25 13.46 8.25 -3.63
N LEU A 26 12.56 7.29 -3.86
CA LEU A 26 12.45 6.58 -5.14
C LEU A 26 12.01 7.52 -6.27
N SER A 27 11.07 8.43 -6.02
CA SER A 27 10.61 9.41 -7.03
C SER A 27 11.70 10.41 -7.42
N GLU A 28 12.69 10.64 -6.56
CA GLU A 28 13.91 11.41 -6.82
C GLU A 28 14.98 10.61 -7.59
N GLY A 29 14.75 9.31 -7.83
CA GLY A 29 15.69 8.44 -8.57
C GLY A 29 16.69 7.69 -7.69
N TRP A 30 16.49 7.66 -6.37
CA TRP A 30 17.34 6.85 -5.51
C TRP A 30 17.27 5.37 -5.86
N ILE A 31 18.44 4.73 -5.90
CA ILE A 31 18.60 3.31 -6.14
C ILE A 31 18.80 2.62 -4.78
N PRO A 32 17.93 1.70 -4.38
CA PRO A 32 18.09 0.97 -3.12
C PRO A 32 19.27 -0.01 -3.18
N PRO A 33 19.73 -0.54 -2.04
CA PRO A 33 20.73 -1.60 -2.02
C PRO A 33 20.21 -2.85 -2.74
N GLU A 34 21.06 -3.45 -3.59
CA GLU A 34 20.74 -4.68 -4.31
C GLU A 34 20.62 -5.87 -3.36
N GLU A 35 21.49 -5.89 -2.35
CA GLU A 35 21.49 -6.92 -1.33
C GLU A 35 21.25 -6.33 0.06
N VAL A 36 20.31 -6.94 0.79
CA VAL A 36 20.06 -6.69 2.20
C VAL A 36 20.08 -8.03 2.91
N THR A 37 21.08 -8.24 3.77
CA THR A 37 21.18 -9.48 4.55
C THR A 37 20.19 -9.49 5.73
N GLU A 38 19.98 -10.66 6.33
CA GLU A 38 19.15 -10.76 7.52
C GLU A 38 19.71 -10.00 8.72
N GLU A 39 21.05 -9.95 8.84
CA GLU A 39 21.74 -9.19 9.89
C GLU A 39 21.47 -7.70 9.70
N MET A 40 21.61 -7.19 8.47
CA MET A 40 21.31 -5.80 8.15
C MET A 40 19.83 -5.47 8.38
N TYR A 41 18.91 -6.38 8.01
CA TYR A 41 17.48 -6.20 8.29
C TYR A 41 17.21 -6.06 9.78
N LYS A 42 17.79 -6.94 10.62
CA LYS A 42 17.61 -6.91 12.08
C LYS A 42 18.24 -5.68 12.71
N ASP A 43 19.41 -5.28 12.23
CA ASP A 43 20.10 -4.10 12.74
C ASP A 43 19.26 -2.84 12.44
N ILE A 44 18.77 -2.65 11.20
CA ILE A 44 17.91 -1.53 10.84
C ILE A 44 16.58 -1.58 11.61
N GLN A 45 16.02 -2.78 11.84
CA GLN A 45 14.79 -2.94 12.63
C GLN A 45 14.96 -2.43 14.07
N ASN A 46 16.10 -2.72 14.68
CA ASN A 46 16.36 -2.42 16.09
C ASN A 46 16.92 -1.00 16.31
N ASN A 47 17.61 -0.46 15.33
CA ASN A 47 18.39 0.78 15.42
C ASN A 47 17.95 1.80 14.33
N LYS A 48 16.62 2.00 14.14
CA LYS A 48 16.06 2.82 13.06
C LYS A 48 16.65 4.22 13.00
N ASP A 49 16.86 4.84 14.16
CA ASP A 49 17.37 6.20 14.28
C ASP A 49 18.81 6.39 13.76
N ASN A 50 19.55 5.28 13.58
CA ASN A 50 20.90 5.31 13.01
C ASN A 50 20.90 5.28 11.47
N TYR A 51 19.73 5.16 10.83
CA TYR A 51 19.60 5.01 9.38
C TYR A 51 18.68 6.07 8.80
N PRO A 52 18.90 6.47 7.53
CA PRO A 52 17.95 7.37 6.87
C PRO A 52 16.54 6.73 6.75
N ASP A 53 15.50 7.50 6.99
CA ASP A 53 14.11 7.03 7.00
C ASP A 53 13.72 6.26 5.73
N TYR A 54 14.20 6.69 4.57
CA TYR A 54 13.93 6.02 3.30
C TYR A 54 14.54 4.61 3.23
N LEU A 55 15.72 4.40 3.83
CA LEU A 55 16.33 3.08 3.89
C LEU A 55 15.58 2.18 4.87
N VAL A 56 15.21 2.72 6.05
CA VAL A 56 14.35 2.02 7.01
C VAL A 56 13.03 1.61 6.35
N GLY A 57 12.42 2.53 5.60
CA GLY A 57 11.18 2.26 4.86
C GLY A 57 11.34 1.16 3.81
N TYR A 58 12.40 1.20 3.02
CA TYR A 58 12.70 0.16 2.02
C TYR A 58 12.85 -1.21 2.67
N VAL A 59 13.71 -1.32 3.68
CA VAL A 59 13.98 -2.58 4.38
C VAL A 59 12.74 -3.08 5.10
N GLY A 60 12.04 -2.19 5.82
CA GLY A 60 10.87 -2.55 6.62
C GLY A 60 9.71 -3.09 5.83
N PHE A 61 9.50 -2.62 4.60
CA PHE A 61 8.39 -3.08 3.74
C PHE A 61 8.83 -4.11 2.70
N GLN A 62 9.87 -3.83 1.91
CA GLN A 62 10.20 -4.64 0.73
C GLN A 62 10.88 -5.96 1.09
N LEU A 63 11.63 -5.99 2.21
CA LEU A 63 12.34 -7.19 2.67
C LEU A 63 11.53 -8.01 3.69
N SER A 64 10.32 -7.54 4.02
CA SER A 64 9.45 -8.22 5.00
C SER A 64 8.47 -9.19 4.34
N TYR A 65 8.14 -10.26 5.07
CA TYR A 65 7.14 -11.22 4.63
C TYR A 65 5.78 -10.55 4.40
N GLY A 66 5.22 -10.75 3.20
CA GLY A 66 3.94 -10.18 2.82
C GLY A 66 3.91 -8.65 2.69
N GLY A 67 5.07 -7.98 2.67
CA GLY A 67 5.14 -6.51 2.63
C GLY A 67 4.67 -5.83 3.92
N LYS A 68 4.53 -6.57 5.03
CA LYS A 68 4.13 -6.04 6.33
C LYS A 68 5.31 -5.34 7.00
N TRP A 69 5.07 -4.20 7.61
CA TRP A 69 6.07 -3.42 8.32
C TRP A 69 6.86 -4.26 9.31
N PHE A 70 8.13 -4.50 9.03
CA PHE A 70 9.03 -5.40 9.78
C PHE A 70 8.36 -6.73 10.21
N GLY A 71 7.55 -7.32 9.32
CA GLY A 71 6.80 -8.56 9.55
C GLY A 71 7.64 -9.84 9.48
N GLY A 72 8.95 -9.73 9.58
CA GLY A 72 9.94 -10.78 9.49
C GLY A 72 10.64 -10.84 8.14
N TYR A 73 11.96 -11.07 8.17
CA TYR A 73 12.78 -11.13 6.95
C TYR A 73 12.33 -12.24 5.99
N ARG A 74 12.19 -11.91 4.71
CA ARG A 74 11.79 -12.88 3.68
C ARG A 74 12.92 -13.84 3.38
N ARG A 75 12.73 -15.10 3.74
CA ARG A 75 13.67 -16.19 3.47
C ARG A 75 13.10 -17.20 2.49
N ASP A 76 13.96 -17.74 1.63
CA ASP A 76 13.65 -18.96 0.93
C ASP A 76 14.35 -20.14 1.63
N LYS A 77 13.58 -20.99 2.30
CA LYS A 77 14.09 -22.19 2.99
C LYS A 77 14.70 -23.21 2.04
N VAL A 78 14.35 -23.14 0.76
CA VAL A 78 14.82 -24.09 -0.27
C VAL A 78 16.05 -23.55 -1.00
N GLY A 79 16.39 -22.27 -0.84
CA GLY A 79 17.57 -21.64 -1.43
C GLY A 79 17.47 -21.41 -2.95
N LYS A 80 16.25 -21.46 -3.53
CA LYS A 80 16.03 -21.25 -4.98
C LYS A 80 15.77 -19.80 -5.36
N ARG A 81 15.41 -18.96 -4.39
CA ARG A 81 15.01 -17.56 -4.62
C ARG A 81 15.84 -16.61 -3.79
N ASN A 82 16.34 -15.56 -4.44
CA ASN A 82 16.94 -14.42 -3.75
C ASN A 82 15.87 -13.32 -3.62
N TYR A 83 15.21 -13.25 -2.47
CA TYR A 83 14.16 -12.25 -2.23
C TYR A 83 14.69 -10.83 -2.13
N SER A 84 15.95 -10.61 -1.75
CA SER A 84 16.56 -9.29 -1.76
C SER A 84 16.70 -8.78 -3.19
N LEU A 85 17.29 -9.58 -4.07
CA LEU A 85 17.41 -9.24 -5.49
C LEU A 85 16.04 -9.08 -6.18
N GLU A 86 15.05 -9.90 -5.82
CA GLU A 86 13.67 -9.72 -6.32
C GLU A 86 13.07 -8.39 -5.89
N ALA A 87 13.23 -7.99 -4.61
CA ALA A 87 12.76 -6.72 -4.08
C ALA A 87 13.44 -5.55 -4.78
N PHE A 88 14.77 -5.61 -4.94
CA PHE A 88 15.55 -4.64 -5.72
C PHE A 88 15.01 -4.49 -7.14
N ASN A 89 14.96 -5.58 -7.91
CA ASN A 89 14.52 -5.56 -9.30
C ASN A 89 13.09 -5.04 -9.46
N ASN A 90 12.19 -5.39 -8.55
CA ASN A 90 10.82 -4.90 -8.57
C ASN A 90 10.74 -3.40 -8.27
N THR A 91 11.56 -2.91 -7.34
CA THR A 91 11.64 -1.49 -6.99
C THR A 91 12.22 -0.66 -8.15
N ILE A 92 13.33 -1.12 -8.75
CA ILE A 92 13.95 -0.44 -9.91
C ILE A 92 12.95 -0.26 -11.06
N LYS A 93 12.13 -1.27 -11.35
CA LYS A 93 11.10 -1.18 -12.39
C LYS A 93 10.01 -0.14 -12.11
N GLN A 94 9.80 0.23 -10.84
CA GLN A 94 8.79 1.21 -10.45
C GLN A 94 9.31 2.65 -10.53
N ILE A 95 10.61 2.89 -10.30
CA ILE A 95 11.22 4.22 -10.22
C ILE A 95 10.82 5.14 -11.38
N PRO A 96 10.92 4.72 -12.67
CA PRO A 96 10.56 5.60 -13.79
C PRO A 96 9.09 6.07 -13.74
N ASN A 97 8.21 5.24 -13.18
CA ASN A 97 6.78 5.52 -13.10
C ASN A 97 6.39 6.34 -11.85
N LEU A 98 7.29 6.44 -10.87
CA LEU A 98 7.11 7.27 -9.69
C LEU A 98 7.63 8.69 -9.87
N LYS A 99 8.45 8.93 -10.89
CA LYS A 99 8.96 10.26 -11.22
C LYS A 99 7.81 11.27 -11.29
N ASP A 100 8.03 12.45 -10.76
CA ASP A 100 7.05 13.55 -10.70
C ASP A 100 5.80 13.26 -9.83
N THR A 101 5.74 12.12 -9.13
CA THR A 101 4.71 11.85 -8.13
C THR A 101 5.10 12.51 -6.81
N LYS A 102 4.18 13.27 -6.22
CA LYS A 102 4.37 13.88 -4.89
C LYS A 102 3.80 12.96 -3.83
N PHE A 103 4.61 12.58 -2.84
CA PHE A 103 4.15 11.78 -1.71
C PHE A 103 4.13 12.63 -0.44
N LYS A 104 3.06 12.50 0.36
CA LYS A 104 2.87 13.28 1.58
C LYS A 104 2.38 12.38 2.71
N CYS A 105 2.93 12.59 3.90
CA CYS A 105 2.47 11.91 5.10
C CYS A 105 1.21 12.63 5.61
N TYR A 106 0.04 12.07 5.31
CA TYR A 106 -1.26 12.61 5.70
C TYR A 106 -2.20 11.52 6.15
N ASP A 107 -2.91 11.80 7.23
CA ASP A 107 -4.17 11.13 7.54
C ASP A 107 -5.26 11.65 6.60
N PHE A 108 -6.17 10.78 6.12
CA PHE A 108 -7.25 11.18 5.22
C PHE A 108 -8.11 12.30 5.81
N ARG A 109 -8.30 12.33 7.13
CA ARG A 109 -9.04 13.36 7.87
C ARG A 109 -8.46 14.77 7.72
N ASN A 110 -7.17 14.86 7.48
CA ASN A 110 -6.44 16.12 7.36
C ASN A 110 -6.24 16.58 5.91
N LEU A 111 -6.79 15.84 4.93
CA LEU A 111 -6.71 16.26 3.53
C LEU A 111 -7.57 17.52 3.30
N PRO A 112 -7.01 18.59 2.69
CA PRO A 112 -7.71 19.86 2.50
C PRO A 112 -8.75 19.75 1.38
N LEU A 113 -9.91 19.18 1.65
CA LEU A 113 -10.98 18.94 0.66
C LEU A 113 -11.49 20.23 0.00
N ASP A 114 -11.37 21.37 0.67
CA ASP A 114 -11.69 22.69 0.13
C ASP A 114 -10.80 23.06 -1.09
N LYS A 115 -9.56 22.54 -1.10
CA LYS A 115 -8.55 22.76 -2.16
C LYS A 115 -8.47 21.64 -3.19
N ILE A 116 -9.13 20.51 -2.94
CA ILE A 116 -9.12 19.33 -3.81
C ILE A 116 -10.45 19.25 -4.54
N LYS A 117 -10.46 19.65 -5.83
CA LYS A 117 -11.65 19.61 -6.69
C LYS A 117 -11.30 19.06 -8.07
N GLY A 118 -12.15 18.22 -8.61
CA GLY A 118 -11.97 17.60 -9.92
C GLY A 118 -10.91 16.49 -9.96
N TYR A 119 -10.59 15.91 -8.80
CA TYR A 119 -9.64 14.79 -8.71
C TYR A 119 -10.35 13.44 -8.82
N VAL A 120 -9.59 12.45 -9.25
CA VAL A 120 -9.91 11.04 -8.98
C VAL A 120 -9.10 10.62 -7.75
N ILE A 121 -9.80 10.30 -6.67
CA ILE A 121 -9.22 9.87 -5.40
C ILE A 121 -9.41 8.36 -5.29
N TYR A 122 -8.32 7.59 -5.22
CA TYR A 122 -8.37 6.15 -4.99
C TYR A 122 -7.98 5.85 -3.55
N CYS A 123 -8.85 5.16 -2.82
CA CYS A 123 -8.66 4.77 -1.44
C CYS A 123 -8.45 3.26 -1.34
N ASP A 124 -7.27 2.86 -0.87
CA ASP A 124 -6.90 1.47 -0.54
C ASP A 124 -6.80 1.35 0.97
N ILE A 125 -7.95 1.19 1.60
CA ILE A 125 -8.07 1.15 3.07
C ILE A 125 -7.82 -0.27 3.61
N PRO A 126 -7.51 -0.44 4.91
CA PRO A 126 -7.51 -1.76 5.53
C PRO A 126 -8.89 -2.42 5.36
N TYR A 127 -8.94 -3.60 4.75
CA TYR A 127 -10.20 -4.29 4.47
C TYR A 127 -10.86 -4.76 5.76
N ARG A 128 -12.14 -4.43 5.93
CA ARG A 128 -12.92 -4.75 7.12
C ARG A 128 -12.97 -6.27 7.35
N GLY A 129 -12.65 -6.72 8.57
CA GLY A 129 -12.64 -8.15 8.93
C GLY A 129 -11.36 -8.91 8.54
N THR A 130 -10.40 -8.28 7.89
CA THR A 130 -9.08 -8.88 7.65
C THR A 130 -8.15 -8.69 8.85
N THR A 131 -6.95 -9.29 8.81
CA THR A 131 -6.00 -9.34 9.93
C THR A 131 -5.84 -7.98 10.61
N LYS A 132 -6.14 -7.92 11.91
CA LYS A 132 -5.95 -6.72 12.74
C LYS A 132 -4.49 -6.29 12.67
N TYR A 133 -4.22 -5.13 12.10
CA TYR A 133 -2.98 -4.41 12.32
C TYR A 133 -2.98 -3.95 13.78
N ALA A 134 -1.94 -4.22 14.50
CA ALA A 134 -1.91 -4.51 15.93
C ALA A 134 -2.11 -3.31 16.89
N THR A 135 -2.60 -2.15 16.52
CA THR A 135 -2.74 -1.06 17.50
C THR A 135 -3.93 -0.12 17.36
N GLU A 136 -4.50 0.10 16.18
CA GLU A 136 -5.68 0.96 16.05
C GLU A 136 -6.67 0.39 15.03
N THR A 137 -7.93 0.32 15.41
CA THR A 137 -9.00 0.01 14.47
C THR A 137 -9.15 1.20 13.52
N PHE A 138 -9.02 0.96 12.20
CA PHE A 138 -9.28 1.99 11.19
C PHE A 138 -10.68 2.59 11.41
N PRO A 139 -10.83 3.92 11.41
CA PRO A 139 -12.10 4.59 11.74
C PRO A 139 -13.05 4.58 10.54
N TYR A 140 -13.65 3.42 10.26
CA TYR A 140 -14.46 3.20 9.05
C TYR A 140 -15.64 4.19 8.94
N GLU A 141 -16.33 4.49 10.02
CA GLU A 141 -17.50 5.39 9.99
C GLU A 141 -17.07 6.83 9.67
N GLU A 142 -15.98 7.32 10.26
CA GLU A 142 -15.40 8.63 9.90
C GLU A 142 -14.93 8.66 8.45
N PHE A 143 -14.37 7.55 7.98
CA PHE A 143 -13.92 7.43 6.59
C PHE A 143 -15.10 7.48 5.61
N TYR A 144 -16.22 6.82 5.91
CA TYR A 144 -17.41 6.86 5.05
C TYR A 144 -17.99 8.26 4.95
N GLU A 145 -18.09 8.98 6.07
CA GLU A 145 -18.54 10.38 6.06
C GLU A 145 -17.54 11.28 5.30
N TRP A 146 -16.24 11.07 5.48
CA TRP A 146 -15.23 11.78 4.71
C TRP A 146 -15.37 11.53 3.20
N VAL A 147 -15.64 10.29 2.77
CA VAL A 147 -15.88 9.96 1.36
C VAL A 147 -17.09 10.72 0.80
N LYS A 148 -18.17 10.80 1.55
CA LYS A 148 -19.38 11.54 1.13
C LYS A 148 -19.04 13.00 0.85
N VAL A 149 -18.34 13.65 1.77
CA VAL A 149 -17.89 15.03 1.61
C VAL A 149 -16.92 15.18 0.43
N ALA A 150 -15.94 14.31 0.31
CA ALA A 150 -14.97 14.33 -0.78
C ALA A 150 -15.63 14.15 -2.15
N SER A 151 -16.67 13.31 -2.22
CA SER A 151 -17.39 12.99 -3.47
C SER A 151 -18.20 14.14 -4.04
N VAL A 152 -18.48 15.20 -3.26
CA VAL A 152 -19.18 16.40 -3.75
C VAL A 152 -18.45 17.07 -4.92
N HIS A 153 -17.11 17.05 -4.89
CA HIS A 153 -16.30 17.72 -5.91
C HIS A 153 -15.29 16.81 -6.61
N ASN A 154 -15.26 15.51 -6.27
CA ASN A 154 -14.27 14.58 -6.76
C ASN A 154 -14.92 13.24 -7.10
N THR A 155 -14.25 12.44 -7.92
CA THR A 155 -14.58 11.03 -8.09
C THR A 155 -13.79 10.22 -7.07
N VAL A 156 -14.48 9.62 -6.08
CA VAL A 156 -13.84 8.78 -5.07
C VAL A 156 -14.06 7.30 -5.39
N LEU A 157 -12.99 6.55 -5.47
CA LEU A 157 -12.98 5.11 -5.73
C LEU A 157 -12.40 4.38 -4.52
N ILE A 158 -13.06 3.35 -4.03
CA ILE A 158 -12.68 2.64 -2.81
C ILE A 158 -12.54 1.15 -3.12
N SER A 159 -11.37 0.59 -2.81
CA SER A 159 -11.13 -0.85 -2.85
C SER A 159 -11.52 -1.47 -1.52
N GLU A 160 -12.53 -2.35 -1.50
CA GLU A 160 -13.01 -3.05 -0.31
C GLU A 160 -13.85 -4.29 -0.71
N TYR A 161 -14.06 -5.23 0.20
CA TYR A 161 -14.94 -6.40 -0.01
C TYR A 161 -16.42 -6.04 0.12
N SER A 162 -16.76 -5.14 1.04
CA SER A 162 -18.13 -4.69 1.29
C SER A 162 -18.16 -3.26 1.80
N MET A 163 -19.18 -2.52 1.41
CA MET A 163 -19.42 -1.14 1.83
C MET A 163 -20.88 -1.00 2.28
N PRO A 164 -21.24 0.05 3.04
CA PRO A 164 -22.63 0.38 3.33
C PRO A 164 -23.50 0.51 2.06
N ASP A 165 -24.82 0.36 2.22
CA ASP A 165 -25.78 0.27 1.11
C ASP A 165 -25.87 1.56 0.26
N ASP A 166 -25.46 2.69 0.81
CA ASP A 166 -25.40 3.97 0.12
C ASP A 166 -24.19 4.12 -0.83
N PHE A 167 -23.28 3.11 -0.85
CA PHE A 167 -22.20 3.02 -1.80
C PHE A 167 -22.52 2.07 -2.95
N THR A 168 -22.17 2.46 -4.16
CA THR A 168 -22.39 1.66 -5.37
C THR A 168 -21.15 0.87 -5.76
N CYS A 169 -21.27 -0.46 -5.86
CA CYS A 169 -20.23 -1.31 -6.46
C CYS A 169 -20.22 -1.10 -7.98
N ILE A 170 -19.12 -0.54 -8.50
CA ILE A 170 -18.98 -0.23 -9.93
C ILE A 170 -18.12 -1.24 -10.68
N TRP A 171 -17.38 -2.09 -9.95
CA TRP A 171 -16.55 -3.13 -10.54
C TRP A 171 -16.31 -4.26 -9.53
N LYS A 172 -16.25 -5.49 -10.03
CA LYS A 172 -15.90 -6.68 -9.25
C LYS A 172 -15.09 -7.66 -10.08
N LYS A 173 -14.17 -8.39 -9.42
CA LYS A 173 -13.36 -9.43 -10.05
C LYS A 173 -13.05 -10.54 -9.05
N GLU A 174 -13.20 -11.78 -9.49
CA GLU A 174 -12.72 -12.94 -8.75
C GLU A 174 -11.19 -13.04 -8.85
N VAL A 175 -10.54 -13.19 -7.70
CA VAL A 175 -9.10 -13.34 -7.58
C VAL A 175 -8.79 -14.58 -6.77
N LYS A 176 -7.98 -15.49 -7.30
CA LYS A 176 -7.44 -16.61 -6.53
C LYS A 176 -6.33 -16.11 -5.62
N THR A 177 -6.49 -16.29 -4.30
CA THR A 177 -5.45 -15.91 -3.33
C THR A 177 -4.52 -17.08 -3.05
N LEU A 178 -3.21 -16.85 -3.22
CA LEU A 178 -2.15 -17.81 -2.91
C LEU A 178 -1.63 -17.71 -1.46
N LEU A 179 -2.31 -16.93 -0.60
CA LEU A 179 -1.80 -16.55 0.73
C LEU A 179 -1.95 -17.65 1.81
N ASP A 180 -2.66 -18.73 1.55
CA ASP A 180 -2.77 -19.87 2.46
C ASP A 180 -1.89 -21.03 1.96
N SER A 181 -0.63 -21.05 2.40
CA SER A 181 0.35 -22.10 2.03
C SER A 181 0.02 -23.49 2.59
N ASN A 182 -1.03 -23.63 3.41
CA ASN A 182 -1.43 -24.86 4.09
C ASN A 182 -2.73 -25.47 3.56
N LYS A 183 -3.29 -24.99 2.44
CA LYS A 183 -4.53 -25.54 1.88
C LYS A 183 -4.30 -26.10 0.48
N ASP A 184 -4.96 -27.22 0.21
CA ASP A 184 -4.92 -27.90 -1.09
C ASP A 184 -5.23 -26.92 -2.23
N LYS A 185 -4.45 -27.00 -3.32
CA LYS A 185 -4.53 -26.10 -4.47
C LYS A 185 -5.87 -26.15 -5.23
N ASN A 186 -6.78 -27.03 -4.83
CA ASN A 186 -8.07 -27.27 -5.46
C ASN A 186 -9.28 -26.85 -4.60
N ASP A 187 -9.08 -26.13 -3.49
CA ASP A 187 -10.19 -25.71 -2.64
C ASP A 187 -10.78 -24.36 -3.16
N ASP A 188 -12.05 -24.37 -3.57
CA ASP A 188 -12.82 -23.17 -4.00
C ASP A 188 -12.89 -22.07 -2.94
N LYS A 189 -12.48 -22.35 -1.71
CA LYS A 189 -12.36 -21.39 -0.59
C LYS A 189 -11.25 -20.33 -0.77
N ASN A 190 -10.43 -20.44 -1.82
CA ASN A 190 -9.35 -19.50 -2.12
C ASN A 190 -9.78 -18.39 -3.11
N ILE A 191 -11.05 -18.34 -3.49
CA ILE A 191 -11.57 -17.27 -4.35
C ILE A 191 -12.01 -16.11 -3.47
N ARG A 192 -11.46 -14.92 -3.72
CA ARG A 192 -11.94 -13.65 -3.16
C ARG A 192 -12.48 -12.78 -4.28
N ILE A 193 -13.49 -12.00 -3.96
CA ILE A 193 -14.06 -11.05 -4.92
C ILE A 193 -13.55 -9.67 -4.54
N GLU A 194 -12.59 -9.17 -5.30
CA GLU A 194 -12.16 -7.77 -5.21
C GLU A 194 -13.24 -6.87 -5.82
N LYS A 195 -13.56 -5.79 -5.13
CA LYS A 195 -14.60 -4.85 -5.57
C LYS A 195 -14.07 -3.43 -5.54
N LEU A 196 -14.67 -2.60 -6.38
CA LEU A 196 -14.45 -1.16 -6.40
C LEU A 196 -15.78 -0.46 -6.19
N PHE A 197 -15.82 0.41 -5.22
CA PHE A 197 -17.01 1.17 -4.86
C PHE A 197 -16.83 2.66 -5.12
N THR A 198 -17.94 3.35 -5.27
CA THR A 198 -18.01 4.82 -5.30
C THR A 198 -19.25 5.28 -4.56
N TYR A 199 -19.17 6.46 -3.99
CA TYR A 199 -20.34 7.18 -3.50
C TYR A 199 -20.81 8.13 -4.61
N LYS A 200 -22.07 8.03 -5.04
CA LYS A 200 -22.68 8.96 -6.00
C LYS A 200 -23.56 9.91 -5.22
N TYR A 201 -23.27 11.16 -5.37
CA TYR A 201 -24.08 12.26 -4.85
C TYR A 201 -25.35 12.40 -5.66
#